data_69bc114e10c49998279459a048bae8f3
#
_entry.id   69bc114e10c49998279459a048bae8f3
#
_cell.length_a   1.000
_cell.length_b   1.000
_cell.length_c   1.000
_cell.angle_alpha   90.00
_cell.angle_beta   90.00
_cell.angle_gamma   90.00
#
_symmetry.space_group_name_H-M   'P 1'
#
loop_
_entity.id
_entity.type
_entity.pdbx_description
1 polymer ?
#
loop_
_entity_poly.entity_id
_entity_poly.type
_entity_poly.pdbx_seq_one_letter_code
_entity_poly.pdbx_strand_id
1 'polypeptide(L)'
;MNPLPTRLRAFAPALLLALLAPAHAVAPPPDEGKALVAAGHNRFDKLCVSCHGTGGAGVAPGGANASYGPKLAARSDLPEERIRDRIIHGKHGDKAMPPWGTVLEAKEIDQLVAYVKRLASTPAGQGTGPLAPFDLNEQARIDAGKRRFAKTCAGYCHGFEGVGGRAPDFKGRTDLPAEVAYETISKGRQGADVMPPWGGAFSEEQIWELVAYLQYLGKQQP
;
A
#
# COMPACT_ATOMS: atom_id res chain seq x y z
N MET A 1 -49.92 -68.15 38.50
CA MET A 1 -48.57 -67.52 38.42
C MET A 1 -48.23 -67.21 37.00
N ASN A 2 -48.48 -65.97 36.56
CA ASN A 2 -48.17 -65.53 35.18
C ASN A 2 -46.90 -64.70 35.19
N PRO A 3 -45.90 -64.90 34.31
CA PRO A 3 -44.77 -64.07 34.22
C PRO A 3 -45.09 -62.84 33.32
N LEU A 4 -44.65 -61.65 33.77
CA LEU A 4 -44.73 -60.37 33.06
C LEU A 4 -43.78 -60.34 31.89
N PRO A 5 -44.13 -59.68 30.77
CA PRO A 5 -43.21 -59.52 29.64
C PRO A 5 -42.26 -58.37 29.87
N THR A 6 -40.97 -58.64 29.69
CA THR A 6 -39.87 -57.69 29.71
C THR A 6 -39.90 -56.84 28.43
N ARG A 7 -40.14 -55.51 28.55
CA ARG A 7 -40.05 -54.57 27.44
C ARG A 7 -38.59 -54.19 27.18
N LEU A 8 -38.01 -54.64 26.07
CA LEU A 8 -36.77 -54.13 25.55
C LEU A 8 -36.96 -52.67 25.06
N ARG A 9 -36.26 -51.72 25.67
CA ARG A 9 -36.15 -50.32 25.16
C ARG A 9 -35.03 -50.29 24.11
N ALA A 10 -35.41 -50.11 22.87
CA ALA A 10 -34.46 -49.81 21.81
C ALA A 10 -33.95 -48.36 21.95
N PHE A 11 -32.67 -48.20 22.20
CA PHE A 11 -31.99 -46.90 22.09
C PHE A 11 -31.63 -46.66 20.62
N ALA A 12 -32.28 -45.68 20.01
CA ALA A 12 -31.88 -45.19 18.70
C ALA A 12 -30.68 -44.26 18.87
N PRO A 13 -29.55 -44.40 18.14
CA PRO A 13 -28.48 -43.44 18.18
C PRO A 13 -28.91 -42.16 17.43
N ALA A 14 -28.96 -41.04 18.16
CA ALA A 14 -29.11 -39.72 17.55
C ALA A 14 -27.82 -39.37 16.79
N LEU A 15 -27.89 -39.37 15.45
CA LEU A 15 -26.84 -38.94 14.57
C LEU A 15 -26.76 -37.39 14.63
N LEU A 16 -25.78 -36.88 15.41
CA LEU A 16 -25.47 -35.45 15.43
C LEU A 16 -24.78 -35.07 14.10
N LEU A 17 -25.53 -34.52 13.16
CA LEU A 17 -24.98 -33.86 11.98
C LEU A 17 -24.38 -32.52 12.46
N ALA A 18 -23.07 -32.49 12.64
CA ALA A 18 -22.33 -31.24 12.82
C ALA A 18 -22.35 -30.47 11.49
N LEU A 19 -23.17 -29.43 11.41
CA LEU A 19 -23.15 -28.45 10.33
C LEU A 19 -21.82 -27.68 10.42
N LEU A 20 -20.86 -28.07 9.59
CA LEU A 20 -19.64 -27.28 9.33
C LEU A 20 -20.08 -26.00 8.59
N ALA A 21 -20.28 -24.92 9.33
CA ALA A 21 -20.44 -23.59 8.75
C ALA A 21 -19.16 -23.23 8.02
N PRO A 22 -19.22 -22.71 6.77
CA PRO A 22 -18.03 -22.22 6.10
C PRO A 22 -17.40 -21.10 6.94
N ALA A 23 -16.11 -21.24 7.22
CA ALA A 23 -15.34 -20.19 7.89
C ALA A 23 -15.32 -18.97 6.94
N HIS A 24 -16.15 -17.98 7.24
CA HIS A 24 -16.09 -16.69 6.58
C HIS A 24 -14.77 -16.07 6.99
N ALA A 25 -13.88 -15.85 6.02
CA ALA A 25 -12.66 -15.10 6.24
C ALA A 25 -13.07 -13.68 6.69
N VAL A 26 -12.88 -13.40 7.97
CA VAL A 26 -13.08 -12.05 8.54
C VAL A 26 -12.03 -11.16 7.93
N ALA A 27 -12.44 -10.07 7.28
CA ALA A 27 -11.52 -9.08 6.78
C ALA A 27 -10.67 -8.54 7.95
N PRO A 28 -9.34 -8.40 7.76
CA PRO A 28 -8.47 -7.87 8.81
C PRO A 28 -8.90 -6.45 9.21
N PRO A 29 -8.68 -6.05 10.47
CA PRO A 29 -8.96 -4.69 10.90
C PRO A 29 -8.23 -3.65 10.02
N PRO A 30 -8.76 -2.42 9.89
CA PRO A 30 -8.25 -1.39 8.96
C PRO A 30 -6.75 -1.11 9.09
N ASP A 31 -6.20 -1.19 10.29
CA ASP A 31 -4.78 -0.91 10.54
C ASP A 31 -3.87 -2.08 10.12
N GLU A 32 -4.33 -3.32 10.28
CA GLU A 32 -3.61 -4.49 9.75
C GLU A 32 -3.57 -4.48 8.22
N GLY A 33 -4.65 -4.06 7.57
CA GLY A 33 -4.70 -3.90 6.12
C GLY A 33 -3.68 -2.88 5.62
N LYS A 34 -3.54 -1.75 6.28
CA LYS A 34 -2.54 -0.72 5.94
C LYS A 34 -1.12 -1.24 6.14
N ALA A 35 -0.84 -1.89 7.27
CA ALA A 35 0.48 -2.47 7.56
C ALA A 35 0.86 -3.55 6.55
N LEU A 36 -0.10 -4.38 6.14
CA LEU A 36 0.09 -5.41 5.13
C LEU A 36 0.49 -4.80 3.77
N VAL A 37 -0.21 -3.76 3.35
CA VAL A 37 0.08 -3.04 2.09
C VAL A 37 1.42 -2.31 2.16
N ALA A 38 1.77 -1.68 3.28
CA ALA A 38 3.06 -1.01 3.46
C ALA A 38 4.24 -2.00 3.38
N ALA A 39 4.11 -3.15 4.04
CA ALA A 39 5.11 -4.21 3.96
C ALA A 39 5.22 -4.76 2.52
N GLY A 40 4.10 -4.92 1.82
CA GLY A 40 4.05 -5.32 0.42
C GLY A 40 4.73 -4.32 -0.51
N HIS A 41 4.56 -3.01 -0.28
CA HIS A 41 5.24 -1.95 -1.01
C HIS A 41 6.77 -2.08 -0.87
N ASN A 42 7.27 -2.14 0.35
CA ASN A 42 8.71 -2.27 0.61
C ASN A 42 9.33 -3.52 -0.05
N ARG A 43 8.56 -4.60 -0.14
CA ARG A 43 8.98 -5.84 -0.81
C ARG A 43 8.92 -5.71 -2.32
N PHE A 44 7.90 -5.08 -2.86
CA PHE A 44 7.74 -4.81 -4.28
C PHE A 44 8.90 -3.96 -4.82
N ASP A 45 9.31 -2.93 -4.09
CA ASP A 45 10.44 -2.07 -4.48
C ASP A 45 11.77 -2.83 -4.55
N LYS A 46 11.93 -3.85 -3.74
CA LYS A 46 13.16 -4.66 -3.74
C LYS A 46 13.17 -5.74 -4.83
N LEU A 47 12.03 -6.34 -5.12
CA LEU A 47 11.96 -7.57 -5.93
C LEU A 47 11.27 -7.40 -7.27
N CYS A 48 10.32 -6.46 -7.39
CA CYS A 48 9.40 -6.41 -8.52
C CYS A 48 9.56 -5.16 -9.39
N VAL A 49 10.09 -4.06 -8.84
CA VAL A 49 10.19 -2.76 -9.50
C VAL A 49 11.03 -2.80 -10.76
N SER A 50 12.09 -3.62 -10.80
CA SER A 50 12.96 -3.75 -11.97
C SER A 50 12.23 -4.18 -13.25
N CYS A 51 11.15 -4.97 -13.08
CA CYS A 51 10.33 -5.46 -14.17
C CYS A 51 9.01 -4.69 -14.32
N HIS A 52 8.36 -4.33 -13.20
CA HIS A 52 7.03 -3.73 -13.22
C HIS A 52 7.02 -2.20 -13.12
N GLY A 53 8.21 -1.59 -12.96
CA GLY A 53 8.33 -0.14 -12.77
C GLY A 53 7.90 0.34 -11.40
N THR A 54 8.35 1.52 -11.02
CA THR A 54 7.96 2.17 -9.76
C THR A 54 6.45 2.29 -9.70
N GLY A 55 5.87 1.84 -8.58
CA GLY A 55 4.44 1.86 -8.39
C GLY A 55 3.64 1.03 -9.40
N GLY A 56 4.26 0.03 -10.02
CA GLY A 56 3.59 -0.82 -11.00
C GLY A 56 3.19 -0.10 -12.30
N ALA A 57 3.84 1.01 -12.63
CA ALA A 57 3.55 1.79 -13.83
C ALA A 57 3.92 1.08 -15.14
N GLY A 58 4.61 -0.05 -15.05
CA GLY A 58 5.27 -0.70 -16.19
C GLY A 58 6.61 -0.05 -16.51
N VAL A 59 7.41 -0.71 -17.32
CA VAL A 59 8.68 -0.16 -17.81
C VAL A 59 8.49 0.26 -19.26
N ALA A 60 8.91 1.49 -19.61
CA ALA A 60 8.80 2.01 -20.96
C ALA A 60 9.66 1.19 -21.93
N PRO A 61 9.21 0.96 -23.19
CA PRO A 61 10.02 0.32 -24.21
C PRO A 61 11.29 1.14 -24.50
N GLY A 62 12.46 0.52 -24.48
CA GLY A 62 13.71 1.13 -24.91
C GLY A 62 14.86 1.21 -23.93
N GLY A 63 14.68 0.80 -22.68
CA GLY A 63 15.80 0.65 -21.72
C GLY A 63 16.60 -0.61 -22.01
N ALA A 64 17.95 -0.52 -21.96
CA ALA A 64 18.87 -1.61 -22.31
C ALA A 64 18.73 -2.90 -21.48
N ASN A 65 17.88 -2.91 -20.44
CA ASN A 65 17.56 -4.06 -19.57
C ASN A 65 16.04 -4.25 -19.41
N ALA A 66 15.27 -3.99 -20.42
CA ALA A 66 13.83 -4.02 -20.38
C ALA A 66 13.25 -5.44 -20.25
N SER A 67 13.29 -6.01 -19.06
CA SER A 67 12.38 -7.08 -18.65
C SER A 67 11.01 -6.45 -18.47
N TYR A 68 10.17 -6.59 -19.52
CA TYR A 68 8.88 -5.92 -19.59
C TYR A 68 7.83 -6.61 -18.74
N GLY A 69 7.73 -6.24 -17.48
CA GLY A 69 6.54 -6.56 -16.69
C GLY A 69 5.36 -5.69 -17.15
N PRO A 70 4.15 -6.25 -17.20
CA PRO A 70 2.98 -5.46 -17.53
C PRO A 70 2.74 -4.37 -16.47
N LYS A 71 2.10 -3.27 -16.90
CA LYS A 71 1.55 -2.28 -15.99
C LYS A 71 0.55 -2.96 -15.04
N LEU A 72 0.69 -2.70 -13.75
CA LEU A 72 -0.18 -3.20 -12.68
C LEU A 72 -1.13 -2.11 -12.16
N ALA A 73 -0.65 -0.85 -12.15
CA ALA A 73 -1.46 0.29 -11.74
C ALA A 73 -2.69 0.48 -12.65
N ALA A 74 -3.82 0.83 -12.03
CA ALA A 74 -5.11 1.03 -12.70
C ALA A 74 -5.62 -0.20 -13.48
N ARG A 75 -5.34 -1.40 -12.98
CA ARG A 75 -5.76 -2.69 -13.54
C ARG A 75 -6.84 -3.33 -12.67
N SER A 76 -8.01 -2.67 -12.56
CA SER A 76 -9.14 -3.17 -11.75
C SER A 76 -9.67 -4.55 -12.20
N ASP A 77 -9.26 -5.00 -13.39
CA ASP A 77 -9.54 -6.32 -13.95
C ASP A 77 -8.71 -7.47 -13.35
N LEU A 78 -7.77 -7.17 -12.43
CA LEU A 78 -6.91 -8.18 -11.82
C LEU A 78 -7.56 -8.75 -10.54
N PRO A 79 -8.14 -9.95 -10.57
CA PRO A 79 -8.64 -10.60 -9.38
C PRO A 79 -7.48 -11.08 -8.50
N GLU A 80 -7.73 -11.13 -7.20
CA GLU A 80 -6.71 -11.44 -6.20
C GLU A 80 -6.06 -12.82 -6.40
N GLU A 81 -6.86 -13.81 -6.72
CA GLU A 81 -6.39 -15.17 -6.99
C GLU A 81 -5.40 -15.20 -8.16
N ARG A 82 -5.61 -14.39 -9.20
CA ARG A 82 -4.68 -14.29 -10.32
C ARG A 82 -3.38 -13.62 -9.93
N ILE A 83 -3.43 -12.58 -9.10
CA ILE A 83 -2.23 -11.92 -8.58
C ILE A 83 -1.42 -12.93 -7.78
N ARG A 84 -2.05 -13.63 -6.85
CA ARG A 84 -1.46 -14.66 -6.01
C ARG A 84 -0.84 -15.78 -6.83
N ASP A 85 -1.58 -16.33 -7.77
CA ASP A 85 -1.12 -17.39 -8.68
C ASP A 85 0.15 -16.96 -9.43
N ARG A 86 0.17 -15.74 -9.98
CA ARG A 86 1.31 -15.22 -10.71
C ARG A 86 2.53 -14.97 -9.83
N ILE A 87 2.35 -14.56 -8.60
CA ILE A 87 3.46 -14.41 -7.64
C ILE A 87 4.03 -15.78 -7.29
N ILE A 88 3.17 -16.77 -7.01
CA ILE A 88 3.61 -18.11 -6.59
C ILE A 88 4.29 -18.86 -7.73
N HIS A 89 3.62 -18.97 -8.88
CA HIS A 89 4.03 -19.86 -9.97
C HIS A 89 4.78 -19.14 -11.10
N GLY A 90 4.79 -17.79 -11.09
CA GLY A 90 5.41 -17.03 -12.17
C GLY A 90 4.67 -17.14 -13.50
N LYS A 91 5.38 -16.86 -14.57
CA LYS A 91 4.91 -17.00 -15.96
C LYS A 91 6.07 -17.40 -16.86
N HIS A 92 5.85 -18.39 -17.70
CA HIS A 92 6.79 -18.82 -18.74
C HIS A 92 6.56 -18.07 -20.06
N GLY A 93 7.56 -18.07 -20.95
CA GLY A 93 7.52 -17.48 -22.29
C GLY A 93 8.34 -16.18 -22.41
N ASP A 94 8.17 -15.43 -23.49
CA ASP A 94 8.99 -14.26 -23.87
C ASP A 94 9.02 -13.13 -22.82
N LYS A 95 8.01 -13.08 -21.98
CA LYS A 95 7.92 -12.15 -20.82
C LYS A 95 7.80 -12.97 -19.55
N ALA A 96 8.87 -13.68 -19.24
CA ALA A 96 8.93 -14.56 -18.09
C ALA A 96 8.86 -13.75 -16.78
N MET A 97 8.06 -14.23 -15.83
CA MET A 97 8.07 -13.80 -14.44
C MET A 97 8.57 -14.96 -13.59
N PRO A 98 9.62 -14.80 -12.78
CA PRO A 98 10.10 -15.89 -11.93
C PRO A 98 9.04 -16.31 -10.91
N PRO A 99 9.01 -17.61 -10.54
CA PRO A 99 8.16 -18.09 -9.45
C PRO A 99 8.74 -17.68 -8.11
N TRP A 100 7.96 -17.04 -7.27
CA TRP A 100 8.37 -16.59 -5.94
C TRP A 100 7.87 -17.49 -4.81
N GLY A 101 7.01 -18.47 -5.11
CA GLY A 101 6.42 -19.35 -4.10
C GLY A 101 7.40 -20.25 -3.36
N THR A 102 8.60 -20.46 -3.91
CA THR A 102 9.68 -21.23 -3.25
C THR A 102 10.69 -20.35 -2.50
N VAL A 103 10.58 -19.01 -2.66
CA VAL A 103 11.53 -18.03 -2.10
C VAL A 103 10.89 -17.21 -0.99
N LEU A 104 9.59 -16.92 -1.13
CA LEU A 104 8.83 -16.07 -0.21
C LEU A 104 7.95 -16.93 0.69
N GLU A 105 7.83 -16.52 1.95
CA GLU A 105 6.86 -17.09 2.89
C GLU A 105 5.42 -16.69 2.53
N ALA A 106 4.44 -17.46 2.99
CA ALA A 106 3.01 -17.20 2.72
C ALA A 106 2.62 -15.77 3.12
N LYS A 107 3.06 -15.29 4.30
CA LYS A 107 2.81 -13.92 4.76
C LYS A 107 3.41 -12.87 3.83
N GLU A 108 4.56 -13.12 3.26
CA GLU A 108 5.22 -12.21 2.33
C GLU A 108 4.50 -12.13 0.99
N ILE A 109 3.95 -13.26 0.55
CA ILE A 109 3.08 -13.32 -0.63
C ILE A 109 1.79 -12.54 -0.35
N ASP A 110 1.16 -12.69 0.82
CA ASP A 110 -0.03 -11.94 1.21
C ASP A 110 0.22 -10.42 1.18
N GLN A 111 1.37 -9.97 1.66
CA GLN A 111 1.79 -8.57 1.62
C GLN A 111 1.89 -8.06 0.18
N LEU A 112 2.54 -8.81 -0.70
CA LEU A 112 2.65 -8.44 -2.12
C LEU A 112 1.30 -8.42 -2.82
N VAL A 113 0.44 -9.41 -2.55
CA VAL A 113 -0.93 -9.47 -3.09
C VAL A 113 -1.72 -8.24 -2.68
N ALA A 114 -1.70 -7.88 -1.39
CA ALA A 114 -2.38 -6.70 -0.87
C ALA A 114 -1.89 -5.40 -1.54
N TYR A 115 -0.57 -5.25 -1.71
CA TYR A 115 -0.02 -4.08 -2.38
C TYR A 115 -0.38 -4.04 -3.88
N VAL A 116 -0.26 -5.14 -4.61
CA VAL A 116 -0.62 -5.18 -6.04
C VAL A 116 -2.12 -4.95 -6.25
N LYS A 117 -2.98 -5.45 -5.37
CA LYS A 117 -4.42 -5.13 -5.37
C LYS A 117 -4.66 -3.65 -5.22
N ARG A 118 -3.96 -3.00 -4.30
CA ARG A 118 -4.04 -1.54 -4.15
C ARG A 118 -3.58 -0.81 -5.42
N LEU A 119 -2.44 -1.18 -6.01
CA LEU A 119 -1.99 -0.61 -7.27
C LEU A 119 -3.04 -0.76 -8.37
N ALA A 120 -3.63 -1.93 -8.46
CA ALA A 120 -4.63 -2.25 -9.46
C ALA A 120 -5.92 -1.42 -9.30
N SER A 121 -6.32 -1.11 -8.08
CA SER A 121 -7.51 -0.31 -7.78
C SER A 121 -7.26 1.20 -7.77
N THR A 122 -5.99 1.65 -7.79
CA THR A 122 -5.64 3.06 -7.80
C THR A 122 -5.81 3.64 -9.20
N PRO A 123 -6.59 4.72 -9.40
CA PRO A 123 -6.73 5.34 -10.71
C PRO A 123 -5.40 5.79 -11.30
N ALA A 124 -5.31 5.79 -12.64
CA ALA A 124 -4.11 6.26 -13.32
C ALA A 124 -3.81 7.73 -12.97
N GLY A 125 -2.56 8.01 -12.59
CA GLY A 125 -2.12 9.35 -12.20
C GLY A 125 -2.21 9.66 -10.71
N GLN A 126 -2.80 8.79 -9.91
CA GLN A 126 -2.71 8.87 -8.45
C GLN A 126 -1.41 8.21 -7.94
N GLY A 127 -0.88 8.72 -6.83
CA GLY A 127 0.36 8.24 -6.27
C GLY A 127 0.31 6.75 -5.91
N THR A 128 1.32 6.03 -6.34
CA THR A 128 1.50 4.59 -6.07
C THR A 128 2.53 4.35 -4.97
N GLY A 129 2.93 5.40 -4.29
CA GLY A 129 3.88 5.42 -3.18
C GLY A 129 3.37 4.68 -1.93
N PRO A 130 4.19 4.65 -0.87
CA PRO A 130 3.82 4.00 0.38
C PRO A 130 2.55 4.61 0.97
N LEU A 131 1.79 3.79 1.70
CA LEU A 131 0.62 4.26 2.45
C LEU A 131 1.07 4.91 3.76
N ALA A 132 0.35 5.97 4.13
CA ALA A 132 0.50 6.54 5.46
C ALA A 132 0.25 5.48 6.55
N PRO A 133 1.16 5.34 7.52
CA PRO A 133 1.03 4.36 8.60
C PRO A 133 -0.02 4.77 9.66
N PHE A 134 -0.58 5.98 9.55
CA PHE A 134 -1.56 6.57 10.46
C PHE A 134 -2.58 7.43 9.69
N ASP A 135 -3.61 7.91 10.37
CA ASP A 135 -4.57 8.86 9.79
C ASP A 135 -3.91 10.24 9.61
N LEU A 136 -3.84 10.71 8.36
CA LEU A 136 -3.28 12.03 8.02
C LEU A 136 -4.09 13.22 8.59
N ASN A 137 -5.29 12.99 9.11
CA ASN A 137 -6.10 14.00 9.78
C ASN A 137 -5.90 14.03 11.30
N GLU A 138 -5.08 13.14 11.85
CA GLU A 138 -4.76 13.13 13.27
C GLU A 138 -4.01 14.41 13.66
N GLN A 139 -4.59 15.23 14.57
CA GLN A 139 -4.06 16.54 14.94
C GLN A 139 -2.61 16.48 15.46
N ALA A 140 -2.28 15.48 16.25
CA ALA A 140 -0.93 15.30 16.77
C ALA A 140 0.12 15.11 15.65
N ARG A 141 -0.26 14.41 14.58
CA ARG A 141 0.58 14.18 13.38
C ARG A 141 0.73 15.44 12.56
N ILE A 142 -0.35 16.19 12.37
CA ILE A 142 -0.34 17.50 11.71
C ILE A 142 0.58 18.46 12.45
N ASP A 143 0.47 18.52 13.78
CA ASP A 143 1.31 19.41 14.60
C ASP A 143 2.79 19.00 14.58
N ALA A 144 3.09 17.73 14.57
CA ALA A 144 4.46 17.23 14.41
C ALA A 144 5.04 17.63 13.05
N GLY A 145 4.26 17.44 11.98
CA GLY A 145 4.59 17.87 10.63
C GLY A 145 4.81 19.39 10.54
N LYS A 146 3.92 20.19 11.14
CA LYS A 146 4.03 21.65 11.19
C LYS A 146 5.34 22.09 11.84
N ARG A 147 5.69 21.53 12.98
CA ARG A 147 6.95 21.86 13.68
C ARG A 147 8.18 21.52 12.84
N ARG A 148 8.16 20.37 12.15
CA ARG A 148 9.27 19.93 11.29
C ARG A 148 9.35 20.80 10.03
N PHE A 149 8.23 21.10 9.42
CA PHE A 149 8.14 21.99 8.25
C PHE A 149 8.73 23.37 8.57
N ALA A 150 8.32 23.97 9.67
CA ALA A 150 8.79 25.29 10.09
C ALA A 150 10.32 25.34 10.29
N LYS A 151 10.92 24.26 10.77
CA LYS A 151 12.38 24.19 11.01
C LYS A 151 13.20 23.93 9.75
N THR A 152 12.65 23.20 8.79
CA THR A 152 13.47 22.62 7.71
C THR A 152 13.01 23.06 6.33
N CYS A 153 11.72 23.26 6.11
CA CYS A 153 11.14 23.46 4.79
C CYS A 153 10.69 24.90 4.54
N ALA A 154 10.23 25.60 5.60
CA ALA A 154 9.62 26.93 5.48
C ALA A 154 10.57 27.93 4.83
N GLY A 155 11.43 28.51 5.53
CA GLY A 155 12.45 29.47 5.09
C GLY A 155 12.34 29.95 3.64
N TYR A 156 13.44 29.91 2.95
CA TYR A 156 13.59 30.41 1.58
C TYR A 156 12.81 29.59 0.53
N CYS A 157 12.64 28.28 0.74
CA CYS A 157 12.09 27.39 -0.29
C CYS A 157 10.56 27.40 -0.32
N HIS A 158 9.90 27.13 0.81
CA HIS A 158 8.43 26.94 0.85
C HIS A 158 7.69 28.07 1.58
N GLY A 159 8.40 29.05 2.14
CA GLY A 159 7.77 30.14 2.90
C GLY A 159 7.14 29.69 4.22
N PHE A 160 6.75 30.67 5.04
CA PHE A 160 6.04 30.40 6.28
C PHE A 160 4.64 29.83 5.96
N GLU A 161 4.27 28.78 6.66
CA GLU A 161 3.00 28.08 6.45
C GLU A 161 2.77 27.65 4.99
N GLY A 162 3.86 27.40 4.26
CA GLY A 162 3.81 26.85 2.91
C GLY A 162 3.32 27.84 1.84
N VAL A 163 3.51 29.14 2.05
CA VAL A 163 3.19 30.20 1.09
C VAL A 163 4.30 31.23 1.00
N GLY A 164 4.47 31.85 -0.15
CA GLY A 164 5.37 32.97 -0.37
C GLY A 164 6.85 32.60 -0.46
N GLY A 165 7.18 31.33 -0.69
CA GLY A 165 8.53 30.86 -0.99
C GLY A 165 8.84 30.83 -2.47
N ARG A 166 9.99 30.22 -2.86
CA ARG A 166 10.33 29.97 -4.28
C ARG A 166 9.55 28.81 -4.86
N ALA A 167 9.18 27.83 -4.05
CA ALA A 167 8.38 26.68 -4.44
C ALA A 167 6.90 27.08 -4.50
N PRO A 168 6.09 26.33 -5.26
CA PRO A 168 4.65 26.58 -5.30
C PRO A 168 4.00 26.52 -3.92
N ASP A 169 3.02 27.37 -3.69
CA ASP A 169 2.28 27.43 -2.44
C ASP A 169 1.52 26.13 -2.18
N PHE A 170 1.36 25.76 -0.92
CA PHE A 170 0.61 24.57 -0.50
C PHE A 170 -0.84 24.89 -0.08
N LYS A 171 -1.13 26.10 0.39
CA LYS A 171 -2.49 26.48 0.76
C LYS A 171 -3.43 26.42 -0.46
N GLY A 172 -4.57 25.80 -0.27
CA GLY A 172 -5.56 25.61 -1.33
C GLY A 172 -5.24 24.49 -2.34
N ARG A 173 -4.09 23.82 -2.21
CA ARG A 173 -3.67 22.74 -3.11
C ARG A 173 -4.26 21.40 -2.72
N THR A 174 -5.52 21.17 -3.10
CA THR A 174 -6.21 19.88 -2.92
C THR A 174 -5.83 18.84 -3.97
N ASP A 175 -5.06 19.24 -4.99
CA ASP A 175 -4.64 18.42 -6.13
C ASP A 175 -3.34 17.61 -5.87
N LEU A 176 -2.69 17.77 -4.70
CA LEU A 176 -1.46 17.07 -4.35
C LEU A 176 -1.77 15.75 -3.63
N PRO A 177 -1.63 14.59 -4.31
CA PRO A 177 -1.81 13.30 -3.64
C PRO A 177 -0.77 13.08 -2.54
N ALA A 178 -1.18 12.46 -1.45
CA ALA A 178 -0.33 12.26 -0.28
C ALA A 178 0.93 11.45 -0.60
N GLU A 179 0.79 10.41 -1.42
CA GLU A 179 1.89 9.54 -1.83
C GLU A 179 2.89 10.26 -2.74
N VAL A 180 2.41 11.17 -3.59
CA VAL A 180 3.28 12.02 -4.43
C VAL A 180 4.07 12.99 -3.56
N ALA A 181 3.43 13.58 -2.55
CA ALA A 181 4.11 14.43 -1.57
C ALA A 181 5.18 13.64 -0.81
N TYR A 182 4.84 12.44 -0.31
CA TYR A 182 5.79 11.55 0.37
C TYR A 182 7.00 11.24 -0.51
N GLU A 183 6.79 10.79 -1.74
CA GLU A 183 7.89 10.45 -2.66
C GLU A 183 8.75 11.66 -3.00
N THR A 184 8.13 12.82 -3.23
CA THR A 184 8.84 14.06 -3.51
C THR A 184 9.71 14.48 -2.33
N ILE A 185 9.22 14.40 -1.11
CA ILE A 185 10.01 14.69 0.09
C ILE A 185 11.14 13.66 0.25
N SER A 186 10.82 12.37 0.11
CA SER A 186 11.79 11.30 0.31
C SER A 186 12.92 11.31 -0.71
N LYS A 187 12.57 11.39 -1.99
CA LYS A 187 13.51 11.25 -3.13
C LYS A 187 14.05 12.57 -3.67
N GLY A 188 13.42 13.68 -3.28
CA GLY A 188 13.74 15.00 -3.83
C GLY A 188 13.26 15.20 -5.27
N ARG A 189 13.61 16.34 -5.86
CA ARG A 189 13.36 16.66 -7.27
C ARG A 189 14.64 17.22 -7.89
N GLN A 190 14.91 16.77 -9.11
CA GLN A 190 15.99 17.27 -9.95
C GLN A 190 15.42 18.19 -11.04
N GLY A 191 16.23 19.11 -11.55
CA GLY A 191 15.85 20.03 -12.62
C GLY A 191 15.99 21.48 -12.20
N ALA A 192 15.19 22.39 -12.80
CA ALA A 192 15.27 23.83 -12.53
C ALA A 192 14.92 24.19 -11.07
N ASP A 193 13.99 23.44 -10.48
CA ASP A 193 13.57 23.61 -9.08
C ASP A 193 14.05 22.42 -8.24
N VAL A 194 15.29 22.50 -7.79
CA VAL A 194 15.92 21.44 -6.98
C VAL A 194 15.30 21.40 -5.59
N MET A 195 14.77 20.23 -5.23
CA MET A 195 14.42 19.89 -3.85
C MET A 195 15.32 18.74 -3.39
N PRO A 196 16.09 18.90 -2.30
CA PRO A 196 16.95 17.82 -1.82
C PRO A 196 16.15 16.61 -1.33
N PRO A 197 16.72 15.39 -1.42
CA PRO A 197 16.09 14.19 -0.88
C PRO A 197 16.22 14.18 0.66
N TRP A 198 15.09 13.96 1.34
CA TRP A 198 15.04 13.94 2.80
C TRP A 198 14.91 12.53 3.39
N GLY A 199 14.76 11.50 2.54
CA GLY A 199 14.63 10.11 2.99
C GLY A 199 15.80 9.55 3.79
N GLY A 200 16.99 10.14 3.64
CA GLY A 200 18.16 9.80 4.46
C GLY A 200 18.26 10.57 5.78
N ALA A 201 17.53 11.70 5.91
CA ALA A 201 17.56 12.58 7.07
C ALA A 201 16.35 12.40 8.01
N PHE A 202 15.22 11.98 7.46
CA PHE A 202 13.98 11.74 8.20
C PHE A 202 13.56 10.29 8.12
N SER A 203 12.96 9.78 9.20
CA SER A 203 12.29 8.48 9.16
C SER A 203 11.05 8.52 8.28
N GLU A 204 10.57 7.35 7.86
CA GLU A 204 9.33 7.22 7.09
C GLU A 204 8.15 7.89 7.80
N GLU A 205 7.99 7.65 9.11
CA GLU A 205 6.95 8.28 9.93
C GLU A 205 7.07 9.80 9.92
N GLN A 206 8.27 10.35 10.03
CA GLN A 206 8.52 11.78 10.02
C GLN A 206 8.18 12.44 8.67
N ILE A 207 8.41 11.73 7.58
CA ILE A 207 8.00 12.20 6.24
C ILE A 207 6.47 12.19 6.13
N TRP A 208 5.81 11.16 6.64
CA TRP A 208 4.35 11.11 6.67
C TRP A 208 3.71 12.19 7.55
N GLU A 209 4.36 12.59 8.64
CA GLU A 209 3.94 13.75 9.44
C GLU A 209 4.03 15.05 8.63
N LEU A 210 5.09 15.24 7.84
CA LEU A 210 5.18 16.36 6.89
C LEU A 210 4.03 16.31 5.88
N VAL A 211 3.74 15.15 5.30
CA VAL A 211 2.62 14.98 4.37
C VAL A 211 1.30 15.31 5.03
N ALA A 212 1.04 14.87 6.27
CA ALA A 212 -0.16 15.22 7.01
C ALA A 212 -0.33 16.75 7.12
N TYR A 213 0.74 17.46 7.42
CA TYR A 213 0.71 18.92 7.46
C TYR A 213 0.46 19.54 6.08
N LEU A 214 1.07 19.03 5.00
CA LEU A 214 0.79 19.52 3.64
C LEU A 214 -0.65 19.28 3.22
N GLN A 215 -1.22 18.12 3.54
CA GLN A 215 -2.64 17.83 3.30
C GLN A 215 -3.57 18.75 4.10
N TYR A 216 -3.17 19.11 5.33
CA TYR A 216 -3.87 20.10 6.13
C TYR A 216 -3.82 21.50 5.47
N LEU A 217 -2.63 21.95 5.02
CA LEU A 217 -2.47 23.22 4.31
C LEU A 217 -3.31 23.27 3.03
N GLY A 218 -3.37 22.18 2.28
CA GLY A 218 -4.19 22.08 1.07
C GLY A 218 -5.67 22.39 1.30
N LYS A 219 -6.18 22.14 2.50
CA LYS A 219 -7.58 22.42 2.90
C LYS A 219 -7.79 23.85 3.41
N GLN A 220 -6.72 24.61 3.64
CA GLN A 220 -6.80 26.00 4.06
C GLN A 220 -7.01 26.91 2.85
N GLN A 221 -7.70 28.03 3.06
CA GLN A 221 -7.81 29.06 2.02
C GLN A 221 -6.41 29.68 1.77
N PRO A 222 -6.13 30.04 0.51
CA PRO A 222 -4.91 30.77 0.14
C PRO A 222 -4.73 32.09 0.87
#